data_d86a0851920701838a3595c26d3886dc
#
_entry.id   d86a0851920701838a3595c26d3886dc
#
_cell.length_a   1.000
_cell.length_b   1.000
_cell.length_c   1.000
_cell.angle_alpha   90.00
_cell.angle_beta   90.00
_cell.angle_gamma   90.00
#
_symmetry.space_group_name_H-M   'P 1'
#
loop_
_entity.id
_entity.type
_entity.pdbx_description
1 polymer ?
#
loop_
_entity_poly.entity_id
_entity_poly.type
_entity_poly.pdbx_seq_one_letter_code
_entity_poly.pdbx_strand_id
1 'polypeptide(L)'
;MKQLESKLQILCVKWFRLQFPNVLIFSIPNGGQRSLITAKILKAEGTISGVADLQILKAKKGYNGLFIEMKYGKGKQSENQINFQKKCEEENYKYEVCNSFEKFKEICIDYLT
;
A
#
# COMPACT_ATOMS: atom_id res chain seq x y z
N MET A 1 -16.10 -3.81 -6.80
CA MET A 1 -15.13 -4.15 -5.76
C MET A 1 -13.99 -3.17 -5.69
N LYS A 2 -13.37 -2.83 -6.82
CA LYS A 2 -12.31 -1.81 -6.84
C LYS A 2 -12.78 -0.47 -6.31
N GLN A 3 -14.04 -0.09 -6.57
CA GLN A 3 -14.58 1.15 -6.05
C GLN A 3 -14.64 1.16 -4.52
N LEU A 4 -14.95 0.01 -3.91
CA LEU A 4 -15.04 -0.09 -2.46
C LEU A 4 -13.65 -0.04 -1.83
N GLU A 5 -12.67 -0.70 -2.44
CA GLU A 5 -11.27 -0.59 -2.01
C GLU A 5 -10.79 0.86 -2.14
N SER A 6 -11.12 1.51 -3.26
CA SER A 6 -10.73 2.88 -3.50
C SER A 6 -11.35 3.84 -2.48
N LYS A 7 -12.64 3.66 -2.17
CA LYS A 7 -13.32 4.48 -1.16
C LYS A 7 -12.69 4.30 0.22
N LEU A 8 -12.36 3.07 0.57
CA LEU A 8 -11.69 2.78 1.83
C LEU A 8 -10.33 3.44 1.89
N GLN A 9 -9.56 3.33 0.81
CA GLN A 9 -8.24 3.93 0.75
C GLN A 9 -8.30 5.45 0.87
N ILE A 10 -9.25 6.08 0.19
CA ILE A 10 -9.45 7.53 0.27
C ILE A 10 -9.71 7.95 1.71
N LEU A 11 -10.59 7.24 2.40
CA LEU A 11 -10.90 7.52 3.79
C LEU A 11 -9.66 7.38 4.67
N CYS A 12 -8.91 6.32 4.48
CA CYS A 12 -7.69 6.04 5.24
C CYS A 12 -6.64 7.14 5.05
N VAL A 13 -6.37 7.52 3.80
CA VAL A 13 -5.38 8.55 3.49
C VAL A 13 -5.78 9.89 4.07
N LYS A 14 -7.08 10.23 3.98
CA LYS A 14 -7.59 11.47 4.52
C LYS A 14 -7.39 11.53 6.04
N TRP A 15 -7.76 10.46 6.72
CA TRP A 15 -7.55 10.35 8.17
C TRP A 15 -6.07 10.47 8.52
N PHE A 16 -5.21 9.78 7.78
CA PHE A 16 -3.77 9.78 8.04
C PHE A 16 -3.19 11.19 7.94
N ARG A 17 -3.55 11.91 6.90
CA ARG A 17 -3.01 13.26 6.68
C ARG A 17 -3.46 14.26 7.72
N LEU A 18 -4.61 14.02 8.36
CA LEU A 18 -5.07 14.83 9.48
C LEU A 18 -4.36 14.48 10.79
N GLN A 19 -4.09 13.19 11.00
CA GLN A 19 -3.48 12.72 12.25
C GLN A 19 -1.96 12.89 12.26
N PHE A 20 -1.33 12.69 11.12
CA PHE A 20 0.13 12.71 11.01
C PHE A 20 0.56 13.66 9.88
N PRO A 21 0.29 14.97 10.03
CA PRO A 21 0.52 15.91 8.92
C PRO A 21 1.98 16.06 8.51
N ASN A 22 2.91 15.67 9.35
CA ASN A 22 4.34 15.79 9.04
C ASN A 22 4.96 14.50 8.50
N VAL A 23 4.14 13.45 8.32
CA VAL A 23 4.61 12.18 7.78
C VAL A 23 4.05 12.00 6.38
N LEU A 24 4.92 11.72 5.43
CA LEU A 24 4.48 11.56 4.04
C LEU A 24 3.86 10.19 3.83
N ILE A 25 2.65 10.18 3.27
CA ILE A 25 1.98 8.99 2.77
C ILE A 25 1.64 9.24 1.31
N PHE A 26 1.78 8.23 0.47
CA PHE A 26 1.41 8.34 -0.93
C PHE A 26 1.01 6.99 -1.50
N SER A 27 0.24 7.04 -2.59
CA SER A 27 -0.20 5.82 -3.26
C SER A 27 0.76 5.47 -4.39
N ILE A 28 0.79 4.18 -4.72
CA ILE A 28 1.59 3.64 -5.82
C ILE A 28 0.62 3.02 -6.81
N PRO A 29 0.19 3.77 -7.83
CA PRO A 29 -0.76 3.22 -8.80
C PRO A 29 -0.10 2.10 -9.61
N ASN A 30 -0.71 0.93 -9.59
CA ASN A 30 -0.17 -0.19 -10.36
C ASN A 30 -1.27 -1.04 -10.99
N GLY A 31 -2.49 -0.55 -10.98
CA GLY A 31 -3.62 -1.29 -11.48
C GLY A 31 -4.43 -0.48 -12.46
N GLY A 32 -5.59 -1.03 -12.77
CA GLY A 32 -6.52 -0.39 -13.68
C GLY A 32 -6.43 -0.95 -15.08
N GLN A 33 -7.47 -0.68 -15.85
CA GLN A 33 -7.54 -1.14 -17.23
C GLN A 33 -6.68 -0.25 -18.11
N ARG A 34 -5.84 -0.89 -18.89
CA ARG A 34 -4.95 -0.18 -19.81
C ARG A 34 -4.86 -0.96 -21.10
N SER A 35 -4.59 -0.28 -22.19
CA SER A 35 -4.32 -0.96 -23.45
C SER A 35 -3.07 -1.81 -23.30
N LEU A 36 -2.94 -2.83 -24.13
CA LEU A 36 -1.76 -3.70 -24.12
C LEU A 36 -0.48 -2.91 -24.39
N ILE A 37 -0.55 -1.93 -25.28
CA ILE A 37 0.59 -1.09 -25.63
C ILE A 37 1.01 -0.26 -24.41
N THR A 38 0.03 0.39 -23.73
CA THR A 38 0.30 1.19 -22.54
C THR A 38 0.90 0.32 -21.42
N ALA A 39 0.35 -0.89 -21.24
CA ALA A 39 0.86 -1.81 -20.22
C ALA A 39 2.32 -2.20 -20.48
N LYS A 40 2.68 -2.44 -21.75
CA LYS A 40 4.04 -2.77 -22.12
C LYS A 40 5.00 -1.61 -21.86
N ILE A 41 4.57 -0.40 -22.19
CA ILE A 41 5.38 0.81 -21.96
C ILE A 41 5.61 1.00 -20.46
N LEU A 42 4.56 0.91 -19.65
CA LEU A 42 4.68 1.06 -18.20
C LEU A 42 5.61 0.01 -17.60
N LYS A 43 5.51 -1.24 -18.07
CA LYS A 43 6.37 -2.31 -17.60
C LYS A 43 7.83 -2.03 -17.95
N ALA A 44 8.07 -1.56 -19.18
CA ALA A 44 9.42 -1.19 -19.60
C ALA A 44 9.98 -0.03 -18.79
N GLU A 45 9.11 0.87 -18.35
CA GLU A 45 9.49 2.00 -17.50
C GLU A 45 9.74 1.60 -16.04
N GLY A 46 9.43 0.38 -15.66
CA GLY A 46 9.69 -0.09 -14.31
C GLY A 46 8.48 -0.40 -13.45
N THR A 47 7.27 -0.26 -13.99
CA THR A 47 6.06 -0.63 -13.26
C THR A 47 6.02 -2.14 -13.10
N ILE A 48 5.84 -2.61 -11.87
CA ILE A 48 5.73 -4.05 -11.60
C ILE A 48 4.39 -4.34 -10.95
N SER A 49 3.88 -5.53 -11.24
CA SER A 49 2.63 -6.01 -10.66
C SER A 49 2.85 -6.43 -9.20
N GLY A 50 1.86 -6.16 -8.36
CA GLY A 50 1.89 -6.64 -6.98
C GLY A 50 2.48 -5.67 -5.96
N VAL A 51 2.88 -4.48 -6.38
CA VAL A 51 3.38 -3.46 -5.44
C VAL A 51 2.23 -3.03 -4.53
N ALA A 52 2.53 -2.75 -3.27
CA ALA A 52 1.54 -2.30 -2.29
C ALA A 52 0.88 -0.99 -2.73
N ASP A 53 -0.32 -0.75 -2.24
CA ASP A 53 -1.11 0.43 -2.62
C ASP A 53 -0.58 1.73 -2.04
N LEU A 54 -0.04 1.67 -0.83
CA LEU A 54 0.39 2.87 -0.10
C LEU A 54 1.78 2.66 0.50
N GLN A 55 2.53 3.76 0.56
CA GLN A 55 3.80 3.77 1.30
C GLN A 55 3.78 4.93 2.30
N ILE A 56 4.19 4.64 3.52
CA ILE A 56 4.41 5.64 4.56
C ILE A 56 5.92 5.82 4.68
N LEU A 57 6.39 7.02 4.38
CA LEU A 57 7.82 7.32 4.28
C LEU A 57 8.33 7.80 5.62
N LYS A 58 8.52 6.84 6.53
CA LYS A 58 9.02 7.13 7.87
C LYS A 58 9.73 5.89 8.41
N ALA A 59 10.99 6.03 8.74
CA ALA A 59 11.71 4.96 9.42
C ALA A 59 11.34 4.96 10.89
N LYS A 60 10.89 3.83 11.41
CA LYS A 60 10.46 3.66 12.80
C LYS A 60 10.69 2.22 13.24
N LYS A 61 10.97 2.06 14.51
CA LYS A 61 11.01 0.73 15.16
C LYS A 61 11.94 -0.26 14.45
N GLY A 62 13.01 0.25 13.87
CA GLY A 62 13.97 -0.58 13.17
C GLY A 62 13.63 -0.84 11.71
N TYR A 63 12.48 -0.37 11.23
CA TYR A 63 12.09 -0.52 9.83
C TYR A 63 12.45 0.71 9.02
N ASN A 64 12.69 0.49 7.73
CA ASN A 64 13.02 1.58 6.81
C ASN A 64 11.80 2.36 6.35
N GLY A 65 10.63 1.78 6.48
CA GLY A 65 9.37 2.39 6.09
C GLY A 65 8.25 1.36 6.20
N LEU A 66 7.03 1.76 5.85
CA LEU A 66 5.85 0.91 5.94
C LEU A 66 5.12 0.91 4.61
N PHE A 67 4.83 -0.29 4.10
CA PHE A 67 3.96 -0.49 2.95
C PHE A 67 2.63 -1.05 3.43
N ILE A 68 1.54 -0.58 2.85
CA ILE A 68 0.20 -1.08 3.18
C ILE A 68 -0.50 -1.51 1.90
N GLU A 69 -0.94 -2.76 1.89
CA GLU A 69 -1.73 -3.34 0.83
C GLU A 69 -3.20 -3.27 1.23
N MET A 70 -4.03 -2.57 0.45
CA MET A 70 -5.45 -2.44 0.76
C MET A 70 -6.24 -3.58 0.15
N LYS A 71 -7.10 -4.20 0.95
CA LYS A 71 -8.03 -5.22 0.50
C LYS A 71 -9.41 -4.90 1.06
N TYR A 72 -10.45 -5.15 0.28
CA TYR A 72 -11.81 -4.99 0.77
C TYR A 72 -12.42 -6.36 1.05
N GLY A 73 -13.05 -6.49 2.21
CA GLY A 73 -13.71 -7.75 2.58
C GLY A 73 -12.70 -8.88 2.78
N LYS A 74 -12.97 -10.01 2.14
CA LYS A 74 -12.16 -11.23 2.30
C LYS A 74 -11.15 -11.42 1.17
N GLY A 75 -10.80 -10.36 0.47
CA GLY A 75 -9.83 -10.44 -0.61
C GLY A 75 -8.48 -10.97 -0.10
N LYS A 76 -7.83 -11.78 -0.93
CA LYS A 76 -6.54 -12.38 -0.59
C LYS A 76 -5.45 -11.79 -1.47
N GLN A 77 -4.22 -11.86 -0.98
CA GLN A 77 -3.08 -11.44 -1.76
C GLN A 77 -2.89 -12.33 -2.98
N SER A 78 -2.53 -11.71 -4.11
CA SER A 78 -2.10 -12.45 -5.28
C SER A 78 -0.67 -12.96 -5.07
N GLU A 79 -0.23 -13.86 -5.93
CA GLU A 79 1.15 -14.36 -5.87
C GLU A 79 2.15 -13.21 -6.01
N ASN A 80 1.90 -12.28 -6.93
CA ASN A 80 2.79 -11.13 -7.11
C ASN A 80 2.86 -10.25 -5.87
N GLN A 81 1.74 -10.08 -5.18
CA GLN A 81 1.71 -9.29 -3.94
C GLN A 81 2.51 -9.98 -2.83
N ILE A 82 2.40 -11.32 -2.74
CA ILE A 82 3.16 -12.09 -1.76
C ILE A 82 4.66 -11.97 -2.05
N ASN A 83 5.04 -12.02 -3.32
CA ASN A 83 6.44 -11.86 -3.71
C ASN A 83 6.96 -10.46 -3.38
N PHE A 84 6.15 -9.43 -3.60
CA PHE A 84 6.53 -8.07 -3.24
C PHE A 84 6.72 -7.94 -1.73
N GLN A 85 5.80 -8.52 -0.95
CA GLN A 85 5.91 -8.51 0.50
C GLN A 85 7.24 -9.12 0.96
N LYS A 86 7.62 -10.26 0.40
CA LYS A 86 8.89 -10.91 0.76
C LYS A 86 10.08 -9.98 0.51
N LYS A 87 10.08 -9.30 -0.63
CA LYS A 87 11.15 -8.35 -0.95
C LYS A 87 11.20 -7.20 0.02
N CYS A 88 10.04 -6.66 0.40
CA CYS A 88 9.96 -5.59 1.38
C CYS A 88 10.59 -6.02 2.71
N GLU A 89 10.21 -7.20 3.16
CA GLU A 89 10.68 -7.72 4.45
C GLU A 89 12.18 -8.03 4.43
N GLU A 90 12.69 -8.52 3.30
CA GLU A 90 14.14 -8.74 3.12
C GLU A 90 14.92 -7.42 3.27
N GLU A 91 14.34 -6.32 2.82
CA GLU A 91 14.99 -5.00 2.87
C GLU A 91 14.62 -4.21 4.13
N ASN A 92 14.02 -4.91 5.09
CA ASN A 92 13.66 -4.36 6.39
C ASN A 92 12.61 -3.26 6.33
N TYR A 93 11.62 -3.44 5.45
CA TYR A 93 10.41 -2.63 5.45
C TYR A 93 9.31 -3.40 6.14
N LYS A 94 8.45 -2.70 6.87
CA LYS A 94 7.24 -3.31 7.40
C LYS A 94 6.19 -3.37 6.30
N TYR A 95 5.45 -4.47 6.25
CA TYR A 95 4.40 -4.66 5.26
C TYR A 95 3.14 -5.13 5.97
N GLU A 96 2.01 -4.50 5.68
CA GLU A 96 0.74 -4.85 6.28
C GLU A 96 -0.33 -4.97 5.21
N VAL A 97 -1.21 -5.95 5.39
CA VAL A 97 -2.43 -6.07 4.59
C VAL A 97 -3.56 -5.49 5.43
N CYS A 98 -4.31 -4.57 4.86
CA CYS A 98 -5.33 -3.83 5.58
C CYS A 98 -6.68 -3.94 4.88
N ASN A 99 -7.71 -4.36 5.62
CA ASN A 99 -9.04 -4.57 5.04
C ASN A 99 -10.15 -3.73 5.68
N SER A 100 -9.80 -2.81 6.58
CA SER A 100 -10.80 -1.96 7.21
C SER A 100 -10.17 -0.66 7.70
N PHE A 101 -11.00 0.34 7.89
CA PHE A 101 -10.55 1.63 8.43
C PHE A 101 -10.00 1.47 9.85
N GLU A 102 -10.66 0.67 10.68
CA GLU A 102 -10.18 0.42 12.05
C GLU A 102 -8.80 -0.22 12.05
N LYS A 103 -8.59 -1.20 11.19
CA LYS A 103 -7.30 -1.87 11.05
C LYS A 103 -6.23 -0.89 10.59
N PHE A 104 -6.57 0.00 9.65
CA PHE A 104 -5.65 1.01 9.15
C PHE A 104 -5.16 1.92 10.27
N LYS A 105 -6.08 2.37 11.11
CA LYS A 105 -5.74 3.23 12.25
C LYS A 105 -4.81 2.50 13.22
N GLU A 106 -5.10 1.25 13.54
CA GLU A 106 -4.25 0.44 14.42
C GLU A 106 -2.85 0.31 13.87
N ILE A 107 -2.74 -0.03 12.59
CA ILE A 107 -1.43 -0.19 11.92
C ILE A 107 -0.61 1.09 12.02
N CYS A 108 -1.21 2.21 11.69
CA CYS A 108 -0.51 3.49 11.66
C CYS A 108 -0.12 3.98 13.05
N ILE A 109 -1.04 3.88 14.00
CA ILE A 109 -0.76 4.30 15.38
C ILE A 109 0.33 3.43 15.98
N ASP A 110 0.23 2.12 15.77
CA ASP A 110 1.24 1.20 16.29
C ASP A 110 2.62 1.47 15.68
N TYR A 111 2.68 1.71 14.39
CA TYR A 111 3.96 1.95 13.71
C TYR A 111 4.57 3.30 14.09
N LEU A 112 3.76 4.34 14.17
CA LEU A 112 4.26 5.72 14.30
C LEU A 112 4.38 6.21 15.74
N THR A 113 3.83 5.48 16.68
CA THR A 113 3.93 5.83 18.09
C THR A 113 4.64 4.78 18.90
#